data_e1d2a3b9de54ff92463008c820ecd5af
#
_entry.id   e1d2a3b9de54ff92463008c820ecd5af
#
_cell.length_a   1.000
_cell.length_b   1.000
_cell.length_c   1.000
_cell.angle_alpha   90.00
_cell.angle_beta   90.00
_cell.angle_gamma   90.00
#
_symmetry.space_group_name_H-M   'P 1'
#
loop_
_entity.id
_entity.type
_entity.pdbx_description
1 polymer ?
#
loop_
_entity_poly.entity_id
_entity_poly.type
_entity_poly.pdbx_seq_one_letter_code
_entity_poly.pdbx_strand_id
1 'polypeptide(L)'
;MTLDSLYIGVPIGAFFCFLFIFFSFLNAGDAKPVRYFRQILLSCLIWTGGVVMMRMQIMPGMRFWFHVSVFGFLTVPIFMYAFLFYMLEIKKNGFLTGYCIATVVAMGINVVTEVFIPEPDIIRYADGSIGYAYHLSWGSYLFAAAEAGVIVYTTVLAHRAIGNKFEKRKKLFPLLLGTVAILTGNLFVALPGNFFPYDMLGGIFMALCLLYIMWHKYLFDISNRIVIGCIYSVALAVSLLPVFNFNHNAEWYLGSVLPEIQQKVIVLVLGFTGWSLFVFYLARKMAEGIMQRQNRKQIEVLRRFQNESASILRQEDLFKLLVGVVNEMFPVKDIFVFIKNGENFTVVKTAGGQMPDQAEQDEITAMLERSGAGECSEISLMKYDDEIQGFIYIKSEKRTRLNYLERDYYWRIGVYAGVCLKNISTYQEVYQISIHDELTGLYNRGYFKKFLAENWKEEQKIALMYLD
;
A
#
# COMPACT_ATOMS: atom_id res chain seq x y z
N MET A 1 3.21 20.69 -34.24
CA MET A 1 4.03 20.25 -33.12
C MET A 1 5.35 19.82 -33.77
N THR A 2 6.41 20.59 -33.61
CA THR A 2 7.72 20.28 -34.21
C THR A 2 8.34 19.12 -33.45
N LEU A 3 9.21 18.32 -34.07
CA LEU A 3 9.91 17.20 -33.43
C LEU A 3 10.63 17.66 -32.14
N ASP A 4 11.13 18.91 -32.13
CA ASP A 4 11.82 19.52 -31.00
C ASP A 4 10.90 19.73 -29.77
N SER A 5 9.63 20.08 -29.99
CA SER A 5 8.65 20.22 -28.89
C SER A 5 8.33 18.89 -28.22
N LEU A 6 8.40 17.78 -28.96
CA LEU A 6 8.21 16.42 -28.42
C LEU A 6 9.46 15.92 -27.67
N TYR A 7 10.65 16.31 -28.14
CA TYR A 7 11.93 15.92 -27.55
C TYR A 7 12.08 16.37 -26.08
N ILE A 8 11.61 17.58 -25.75
CA ILE A 8 11.59 18.09 -24.37
C ILE A 8 10.26 17.75 -23.67
N GLY A 9 9.16 17.79 -24.41
CA GLY A 9 7.82 17.59 -23.86
C GLY A 9 7.57 16.20 -23.27
N VAL A 10 8.11 15.14 -23.90
CA VAL A 10 7.93 13.77 -23.40
C VAL A 10 8.63 13.54 -22.05
N PRO A 11 9.90 13.93 -21.84
CA PRO A 11 10.53 13.85 -20.51
C PRO A 11 9.80 14.64 -19.43
N ILE A 12 9.36 15.86 -19.74
CA ILE A 12 8.58 16.69 -18.80
C ILE A 12 7.25 16.00 -18.46
N GLY A 13 6.53 15.51 -19.46
CA GLY A 13 5.29 14.76 -19.26
C GLY A 13 5.49 13.50 -18.42
N ALA A 14 6.56 12.76 -18.67
CA ALA A 14 6.95 11.58 -17.90
C ALA A 14 7.24 11.95 -16.44
N PHE A 15 8.01 12.99 -16.20
CA PHE A 15 8.34 13.48 -14.87
C PHE A 15 7.07 13.84 -14.08
N PHE A 16 6.16 14.61 -14.67
CA PHE A 16 4.91 14.97 -14.01
C PHE A 16 3.98 13.77 -13.78
N CYS A 17 3.95 12.79 -14.70
CA CYS A 17 3.21 11.56 -14.53
C CYS A 17 3.72 10.76 -13.32
N PHE A 18 5.03 10.54 -13.22
CA PHE A 18 5.64 9.86 -12.07
C PHE A 18 5.44 10.64 -10.78
N LEU A 19 5.52 11.96 -10.82
CA LEU A 19 5.31 12.84 -9.67
C LEU A 19 3.87 12.74 -9.14
N PHE A 20 2.89 12.76 -10.04
CA PHE A 20 1.49 12.59 -9.69
C PHE A 20 1.22 11.24 -9.03
N ILE A 21 1.74 10.14 -9.62
CA ILE A 21 1.60 8.80 -9.05
C ILE A 21 2.32 8.73 -7.70
N PHE A 22 3.52 9.28 -7.57
CA PHE A 22 4.27 9.32 -6.31
C PHE A 22 3.50 10.03 -5.19
N PHE A 23 2.96 11.22 -5.47
CA PHE A 23 2.15 11.97 -4.52
C PHE A 23 0.86 11.23 -4.13
N SER A 24 0.22 10.55 -5.07
CA SER A 24 -0.97 9.73 -4.80
C SER A 24 -0.69 8.61 -3.79
N PHE A 25 0.56 8.13 -3.70
CA PHE A 25 0.99 7.08 -2.79
C PHE A 25 1.81 7.56 -1.59
N LEU A 26 2.03 8.87 -1.43
CA LEU A 26 2.86 9.40 -0.33
C LEU A 26 2.33 8.96 1.05
N ASN A 27 1.02 9.02 1.23
CA ASN A 27 0.33 8.66 2.48
C ASN A 27 -0.32 7.25 2.43
N ALA A 28 0.19 6.35 1.59
CA ALA A 28 -0.43 5.02 1.38
C ALA A 28 -0.10 3.97 2.46
N GLY A 29 0.48 4.40 3.60
CA GLY A 29 0.92 3.49 4.66
C GLY A 29 2.33 2.93 4.43
N ASP A 30 2.83 2.15 5.40
CA ASP A 30 4.22 1.66 5.43
C ASP A 30 4.39 0.17 5.11
N ALA A 31 3.37 -0.45 4.49
CA ALA A 31 3.53 -1.82 4.01
C ALA A 31 4.74 -1.92 3.07
N LYS A 32 5.58 -2.95 3.25
CA LYS A 32 6.83 -3.10 2.48
C LYS A 32 6.66 -2.96 0.97
N PRO A 33 5.66 -3.58 0.31
CA PRO A 33 5.46 -3.40 -1.12
C PRO A 33 5.12 -1.95 -1.51
N VAL A 34 4.33 -1.23 -0.69
CA VAL A 34 4.00 0.18 -0.92
C VAL A 34 5.27 1.06 -0.83
N ARG A 35 6.12 0.79 0.16
CA ARG A 35 7.39 1.48 0.33
C ARG A 35 8.30 1.30 -0.89
N TYR A 36 8.45 0.07 -1.38
CA TYR A 36 9.29 -0.20 -2.57
C TYR A 36 8.67 0.35 -3.84
N PHE A 37 7.34 0.37 -3.98
CA PHE A 37 6.67 1.04 -5.09
C PHE A 37 6.97 2.56 -5.10
N ARG A 38 6.91 3.22 -3.95
CA ARG A 38 7.32 4.64 -3.83
C ARG A 38 8.78 4.84 -4.22
N GLN A 39 9.68 3.92 -3.87
CA GLN A 39 11.10 4.00 -4.25
C GLN A 39 11.32 3.82 -5.76
N ILE A 40 10.55 2.94 -6.43
CA ILE A 40 10.55 2.84 -7.90
C ILE A 40 10.17 4.19 -8.52
N LEU A 41 9.07 4.79 -8.05
CA LEU A 41 8.61 6.08 -8.55
C LEU A 41 9.63 7.21 -8.29
N LEU A 42 10.27 7.22 -7.12
CA LEU A 42 11.35 8.16 -6.80
C LEU A 42 12.54 7.98 -7.74
N SER A 43 12.93 6.75 -8.03
CA SER A 43 13.98 6.44 -9.02
C SER A 43 13.61 6.93 -10.41
N CYS A 44 12.36 6.73 -10.84
CA CYS A 44 11.85 7.26 -12.11
C CYS A 44 11.86 8.80 -12.13
N LEU A 45 11.56 9.45 -11.01
CA LEU A 45 11.63 10.91 -10.88
C LEU A 45 13.07 11.45 -10.98
N ILE A 46 14.02 10.79 -10.33
CA ILE A 46 15.45 11.14 -10.43
C ILE A 46 15.92 10.94 -11.86
N TRP A 47 15.56 9.83 -12.51
CA TRP A 47 15.90 9.55 -13.90
C TRP A 47 15.35 10.61 -14.84
N THR A 48 14.02 10.81 -14.85
CA THR A 48 13.37 11.77 -15.78
C THR A 48 13.72 13.21 -15.46
N GLY A 49 13.83 13.56 -14.15
CA GLY A 49 14.29 14.88 -13.71
C GLY A 49 15.71 15.20 -14.17
N GLY A 50 16.63 14.24 -14.04
CA GLY A 50 17.99 14.38 -14.56
C GLY A 50 18.01 14.65 -16.07
N VAL A 51 17.20 13.91 -16.85
CA VAL A 51 17.10 14.13 -18.31
C VAL A 51 16.51 15.51 -18.63
N VAL A 52 15.46 15.94 -17.93
CA VAL A 52 14.88 17.28 -18.10
C VAL A 52 15.92 18.37 -17.83
N MET A 53 16.61 18.30 -16.68
CA MET A 53 17.62 19.28 -16.28
C MET A 53 18.82 19.28 -17.26
N MET A 54 19.24 18.11 -17.76
CA MET A 54 20.27 17.97 -18.78
C MET A 54 19.87 18.69 -20.09
N ARG A 55 18.65 18.44 -20.58
CA ARG A 55 18.12 19.02 -21.81
C ARG A 55 17.88 20.54 -21.71
N MET A 56 17.53 21.02 -20.52
CA MET A 56 17.40 22.45 -20.23
C MET A 56 18.73 23.13 -19.92
N GLN A 57 19.86 22.41 -19.94
CA GLN A 57 21.20 22.91 -19.65
C GLN A 57 21.34 23.66 -18.33
N ILE A 58 20.66 23.19 -17.30
CA ILE A 58 20.67 23.83 -15.97
C ILE A 58 22.03 23.56 -15.30
N MET A 59 22.55 24.58 -14.59
CA MET A 59 23.74 24.42 -13.75
C MET A 59 23.59 23.21 -12.77
N PRO A 60 24.66 22.46 -12.48
CA PRO A 60 26.08 22.69 -12.81
C PRO A 60 26.51 22.23 -14.20
N GLY A 61 25.63 21.63 -15.00
CA GLY A 61 25.92 21.30 -16.40
C GLY A 61 25.50 19.87 -16.78
N MET A 62 25.63 19.55 -18.06
CA MET A 62 25.16 18.33 -18.69
C MET A 62 25.68 17.07 -17.98
N ARG A 63 27.00 17.01 -17.73
CA ARG A 63 27.65 15.85 -17.12
C ARG A 63 27.05 15.46 -15.78
N PHE A 64 26.85 16.43 -14.92
CA PHE A 64 26.24 16.20 -13.61
C PHE A 64 24.81 15.60 -13.72
N TRP A 65 23.97 16.22 -14.53
CA TRP A 65 22.57 15.78 -14.67
C TRP A 65 22.46 14.46 -15.41
N PHE A 66 23.38 14.16 -16.31
CA PHE A 66 23.49 12.86 -16.94
C PHE A 66 23.74 11.77 -15.90
N HIS A 67 24.74 11.93 -15.04
CA HIS A 67 25.01 10.95 -13.98
C HIS A 67 23.86 10.82 -12.97
N VAL A 68 23.17 11.91 -12.63
CA VAL A 68 21.94 11.87 -11.81
C VAL A 68 20.87 11.05 -12.50
N SER A 69 20.66 11.25 -13.79
CA SER A 69 19.70 10.50 -14.59
C SER A 69 20.04 9.00 -14.63
N VAL A 70 21.30 8.67 -14.92
CA VAL A 70 21.80 7.28 -14.92
C VAL A 70 21.62 6.62 -13.56
N PHE A 71 21.91 7.32 -12.46
CA PHE A 71 21.67 6.84 -11.12
C PHE A 71 20.19 6.46 -10.90
N GLY A 72 19.28 7.38 -11.25
CA GLY A 72 17.85 7.11 -11.17
C GLY A 72 17.43 5.86 -11.95
N PHE A 73 17.88 5.78 -13.21
CA PHE A 73 17.57 4.64 -14.10
C PHE A 73 18.05 3.30 -13.54
N LEU A 74 19.29 3.22 -13.08
CA LEU A 74 19.91 1.98 -12.58
C LEU A 74 19.33 1.50 -11.24
N THR A 75 18.71 2.37 -10.47
CA THR A 75 18.06 1.99 -9.21
C THR A 75 16.64 1.40 -9.43
N VAL A 76 16.01 1.62 -10.60
CA VAL A 76 14.68 1.07 -10.91
C VAL A 76 14.63 -0.47 -10.83
N PRO A 77 15.52 -1.25 -11.46
CA PRO A 77 15.51 -2.71 -11.38
C PRO A 77 15.70 -3.24 -9.95
N ILE A 78 16.55 -2.57 -9.15
CA ILE A 78 16.79 -2.93 -7.75
C ILE A 78 15.50 -2.87 -6.95
N PHE A 79 14.82 -1.72 -7.00
CA PHE A 79 13.57 -1.54 -6.25
C PHE A 79 12.41 -2.35 -6.82
N MET A 80 12.41 -2.61 -8.14
CA MET A 80 11.45 -3.50 -8.78
C MET A 80 11.60 -4.94 -8.30
N TYR A 81 12.84 -5.44 -8.19
CA TYR A 81 13.11 -6.75 -7.60
C TYR A 81 12.65 -6.81 -6.13
N ALA A 82 13.00 -5.80 -5.33
CA ALA A 82 12.58 -5.72 -3.93
C ALA A 82 11.06 -5.65 -3.79
N PHE A 83 10.38 -4.87 -4.63
CA PHE A 83 8.93 -4.79 -4.68
C PHE A 83 8.29 -6.17 -4.92
N LEU A 84 8.74 -6.89 -5.96
CA LEU A 84 8.22 -8.21 -6.28
C LEU A 84 8.50 -9.24 -5.19
N PHE A 85 9.71 -9.19 -4.62
CA PHE A 85 10.13 -10.07 -3.55
C PHE A 85 9.19 -9.98 -2.35
N TYR A 86 8.85 -8.77 -1.89
CA TYR A 86 7.93 -8.57 -0.77
C TYR A 86 6.46 -8.72 -1.16
N MET A 87 6.10 -8.45 -2.43
CA MET A 87 4.74 -8.64 -2.92
C MET A 87 4.36 -10.11 -3.03
N LEU A 88 5.31 -10.97 -3.41
CA LEU A 88 5.09 -12.40 -3.63
C LEU A 88 5.55 -13.27 -2.45
N GLU A 89 6.04 -12.65 -1.37
CA GLU A 89 6.50 -13.34 -0.16
C GLU A 89 7.56 -14.42 -0.44
N ILE A 90 8.49 -14.12 -1.36
CA ILE A 90 9.55 -15.03 -1.77
C ILE A 90 10.55 -15.21 -0.62
N LYS A 91 11.10 -16.41 -0.44
CA LYS A 91 12.15 -16.66 0.56
C LYS A 91 13.40 -15.81 0.26
N LYS A 92 13.98 -15.19 1.31
CA LYS A 92 15.19 -14.37 1.21
C LYS A 92 16.32 -15.17 0.55
N ASN A 93 16.94 -14.55 -0.46
CA ASN A 93 18.18 -15.02 -1.08
C ASN A 93 19.19 -13.86 -1.09
N GLY A 94 20.47 -14.17 -1.19
CA GLY A 94 21.54 -13.17 -1.23
C GLY A 94 21.62 -12.36 -2.54
N PHE A 95 20.80 -12.69 -3.53
CA PHE A 95 20.85 -12.09 -4.86
C PHE A 95 20.65 -10.58 -4.82
N LEU A 96 19.64 -10.08 -4.08
CA LEU A 96 19.37 -8.64 -3.99
C LEU A 96 20.57 -7.87 -3.45
N THR A 97 21.21 -8.38 -2.39
CA THR A 97 22.38 -7.72 -1.79
C THR A 97 23.55 -7.70 -2.78
N GLY A 98 23.83 -8.84 -3.43
CA GLY A 98 24.88 -8.94 -4.43
C GLY A 98 24.64 -8.01 -5.64
N TYR A 99 23.41 -7.95 -6.11
CA TYR A 99 23.01 -7.07 -7.21
C TYR A 99 23.13 -5.58 -6.85
N CYS A 100 22.70 -5.18 -5.65
CA CYS A 100 22.89 -3.80 -5.18
C CYS A 100 24.37 -3.41 -5.11
N ILE A 101 25.23 -4.29 -4.58
CA ILE A 101 26.68 -4.03 -4.52
C ILE A 101 27.24 -3.92 -5.94
N ALA A 102 26.92 -4.86 -6.83
CA ALA A 102 27.40 -4.85 -8.21
C ALA A 102 26.99 -3.56 -8.96
N THR A 103 25.73 -3.12 -8.80
CA THR A 103 25.24 -1.88 -9.41
C THR A 103 25.98 -0.66 -8.88
N VAL A 104 26.18 -0.54 -7.55
CA VAL A 104 26.91 0.59 -6.94
C VAL A 104 28.36 0.62 -7.43
N VAL A 105 29.03 -0.55 -7.49
CA VAL A 105 30.40 -0.65 -8.01
C VAL A 105 30.46 -0.27 -9.50
N ALA A 106 29.54 -0.80 -10.32
CA ALA A 106 29.47 -0.47 -11.74
C ALA A 106 29.24 1.02 -11.97
N MET A 107 28.38 1.66 -11.17
CA MET A 107 28.17 3.11 -11.22
C MET A 107 29.42 3.89 -10.86
N GLY A 108 30.11 3.50 -9.78
CA GLY A 108 31.39 4.13 -9.38
C GLY A 108 32.44 4.04 -10.47
N ILE A 109 32.57 2.89 -11.11
CA ILE A 109 33.44 2.69 -12.25
C ILE A 109 33.02 3.58 -13.43
N ASN A 110 31.70 3.63 -13.73
CA ASN A 110 31.19 4.37 -14.87
C ASN A 110 31.41 5.89 -14.75
N VAL A 111 31.29 6.46 -13.55
CA VAL A 111 31.56 7.90 -13.32
C VAL A 111 32.98 8.28 -13.67
N VAL A 112 33.93 7.35 -13.49
CA VAL A 112 35.38 7.61 -13.75
C VAL A 112 35.79 7.23 -15.17
N THR A 113 35.27 6.12 -15.71
CA THR A 113 35.75 5.49 -16.93
C THR A 113 34.82 5.62 -18.14
N GLU A 114 33.54 5.90 -17.90
CA GLU A 114 32.48 6.00 -18.92
C GLU A 114 32.32 4.72 -19.78
N VAL A 115 32.80 3.58 -19.30
CA VAL A 115 32.86 2.32 -20.06
C VAL A 115 31.47 1.72 -20.30
N PHE A 116 30.58 1.79 -19.30
CA PHE A 116 29.26 1.15 -19.39
C PHE A 116 28.23 2.06 -20.05
N ILE A 117 28.15 3.31 -19.61
CA ILE A 117 27.20 4.30 -20.14
C ILE A 117 27.99 5.56 -20.39
N PRO A 118 28.53 5.74 -21.60
CA PRO A 118 29.30 6.92 -21.97
C PRO A 118 28.42 8.16 -22.03
N GLU A 119 29.00 9.31 -21.77
CA GLU A 119 28.33 10.59 -21.91
C GLU A 119 27.89 10.83 -23.36
N PRO A 120 26.69 11.39 -23.59
CA PRO A 120 26.25 11.70 -24.95
C PRO A 120 26.95 12.92 -25.50
N ASP A 121 27.23 12.91 -26.79
CA ASP A 121 27.76 14.07 -27.52
C ASP A 121 26.65 15.11 -27.73
N ILE A 122 27.04 16.39 -27.59
CA ILE A 122 26.15 17.51 -27.86
C ILE A 122 26.14 17.82 -29.36
N ILE A 123 24.98 17.64 -30.00
CA ILE A 123 24.74 18.05 -31.37
C ILE A 123 24.03 19.40 -31.38
N ARG A 124 24.62 20.41 -32.02
CA ARG A 124 23.97 21.70 -32.23
C ARG A 124 23.42 21.74 -33.64
N TYR A 125 22.10 21.90 -33.75
CA TYR A 125 21.43 22.04 -35.03
C TYR A 125 21.51 23.48 -35.55
N ALA A 126 21.29 23.66 -36.86
CA ALA A 126 21.35 24.97 -37.52
C ALA A 126 20.30 25.97 -37.03
N ASP A 127 19.21 25.49 -36.46
CA ASP A 127 18.13 26.28 -35.82
C ASP A 127 18.46 26.71 -34.39
N GLY A 128 19.63 26.35 -33.85
CA GLY A 128 20.05 26.63 -32.48
C GLY A 128 19.56 25.61 -31.45
N SER A 129 18.78 24.61 -31.85
CA SER A 129 18.37 23.52 -30.96
C SER A 129 19.52 22.58 -30.62
N ILE A 130 19.42 21.92 -29.48
CA ILE A 130 20.47 21.02 -28.95
C ILE A 130 19.90 19.60 -28.86
N GLY A 131 20.58 18.70 -29.56
CA GLY A 131 20.35 17.26 -29.46
C GLY A 131 21.47 16.55 -28.71
N TYR A 132 21.24 15.33 -28.31
CA TYR A 132 22.22 14.46 -27.68
C TYR A 132 22.33 13.16 -28.46
N ALA A 133 23.53 12.82 -28.90
CA ALA A 133 23.83 11.54 -29.55
C ALA A 133 24.46 10.59 -28.52
N TYR A 134 23.86 9.44 -28.36
CA TYR A 134 24.36 8.41 -27.47
C TYR A 134 25.23 7.45 -28.26
N HIS A 135 26.48 7.26 -27.81
CA HIS A 135 27.40 6.29 -28.37
C HIS A 135 27.44 5.06 -27.49
N LEU A 136 27.09 3.91 -28.07
CA LEU A 136 27.12 2.65 -27.34
C LEU A 136 28.50 2.01 -27.50
N SER A 137 29.20 1.80 -26.40
CA SER A 137 30.43 1.01 -26.33
C SER A 137 30.11 -0.48 -26.20
N TRP A 138 31.10 -1.34 -26.39
CA TRP A 138 30.93 -2.77 -26.07
C TRP A 138 30.54 -2.99 -24.61
N GLY A 139 31.04 -2.15 -23.68
CA GLY A 139 30.65 -2.16 -22.26
C GLY A 139 29.19 -1.83 -22.06
N SER A 140 28.60 -0.93 -22.88
CA SER A 140 27.16 -0.60 -22.84
C SER A 140 26.32 -1.82 -23.21
N TYR A 141 26.70 -2.59 -24.22
CA TYR A 141 25.98 -3.81 -24.59
C TYR A 141 26.07 -4.89 -23.50
N LEU A 142 27.26 -5.08 -22.91
CA LEU A 142 27.46 -6.03 -21.83
C LEU A 142 26.61 -5.65 -20.60
N PHE A 143 26.62 -4.37 -20.26
CA PHE A 143 25.83 -3.86 -19.13
C PHE A 143 24.33 -3.99 -19.39
N ALA A 144 23.84 -3.61 -20.57
CA ALA A 144 22.44 -3.79 -20.95
C ALA A 144 22.01 -5.26 -20.93
N ALA A 145 22.88 -6.18 -21.38
CA ALA A 145 22.62 -7.63 -21.31
C ALA A 145 22.54 -8.12 -19.86
N ALA A 146 23.39 -7.62 -18.96
CA ALA A 146 23.34 -7.95 -17.53
C ALA A 146 22.05 -7.46 -16.89
N GLU A 147 21.64 -6.21 -17.15
CA GLU A 147 20.37 -5.65 -16.65
C GLU A 147 19.14 -6.40 -17.19
N ALA A 148 19.12 -6.72 -18.47
CA ALA A 148 18.09 -7.56 -19.08
C ALA A 148 18.06 -8.95 -18.42
N GLY A 149 19.21 -9.54 -18.14
CA GLY A 149 19.33 -10.82 -17.41
C GLY A 149 18.71 -10.76 -16.01
N VAL A 150 18.94 -9.68 -15.26
CA VAL A 150 18.33 -9.45 -13.94
C VAL A 150 16.80 -9.33 -14.05
N ILE A 151 16.31 -8.61 -15.04
CA ILE A 151 14.87 -8.45 -15.27
C ILE A 151 14.23 -9.79 -15.62
N VAL A 152 14.85 -10.57 -16.52
CA VAL A 152 14.39 -11.90 -16.89
C VAL A 152 14.42 -12.83 -15.68
N TYR A 153 15.51 -12.85 -14.91
CA TYR A 153 15.61 -13.64 -13.68
C TYR A 153 14.52 -13.29 -12.68
N THR A 154 14.26 -12.00 -12.45
CA THR A 154 13.21 -11.51 -11.54
C THR A 154 11.82 -12.00 -12.01
N THR A 155 11.56 -11.95 -13.31
CA THR A 155 10.31 -12.40 -13.92
C THR A 155 10.12 -13.91 -13.79
N VAL A 156 11.18 -14.69 -14.05
CA VAL A 156 11.17 -16.15 -13.89
C VAL A 156 10.95 -16.52 -12.41
N LEU A 157 11.62 -15.83 -11.49
CA LEU A 157 11.45 -16.06 -10.05
C LEU A 157 10.01 -15.77 -9.62
N ALA A 158 9.43 -14.67 -10.08
CA ALA A 158 8.04 -14.33 -9.84
C ALA A 158 7.07 -15.39 -10.40
N HIS A 159 7.34 -15.87 -11.61
CA HIS A 159 6.55 -16.94 -12.24
C HIS A 159 6.62 -18.26 -11.45
N ARG A 160 7.81 -18.66 -10.99
CA ARG A 160 8.00 -19.87 -10.17
C ARG A 160 7.32 -19.75 -8.80
N ALA A 161 7.38 -18.60 -8.15
CA ALA A 161 6.75 -18.36 -6.85
C ALA A 161 5.22 -18.48 -6.89
N ILE A 162 4.61 -18.22 -8.05
CA ILE A 162 3.15 -18.30 -8.22
C ILE A 162 2.66 -19.71 -8.52
N GLY A 163 3.52 -20.57 -9.07
CA GLY A 163 3.16 -21.95 -9.44
C GLY A 163 2.00 -22.01 -10.45
N ASN A 164 1.25 -23.11 -10.43
CA ASN A 164 0.16 -23.38 -11.40
C ASN A 164 -1.18 -22.67 -11.11
N LYS A 165 -1.25 -21.76 -10.15
CA LYS A 165 -2.49 -21.04 -9.82
C LYS A 165 -2.82 -20.00 -10.89
N PHE A 166 -3.75 -20.33 -11.79
CA PHE A 166 -4.16 -19.52 -12.95
C PHE A 166 -4.58 -18.09 -12.59
N GLU A 167 -5.28 -17.88 -11.47
CA GLU A 167 -5.66 -16.53 -11.00
C GLU A 167 -4.46 -15.65 -10.62
N LYS A 168 -3.42 -16.25 -10.03
CA LYS A 168 -2.20 -15.51 -9.68
C LYS A 168 -1.37 -15.17 -10.92
N ARG A 169 -1.41 -15.99 -11.98
CA ARG A 169 -0.74 -15.72 -13.27
C ARG A 169 -1.33 -14.49 -13.98
N LYS A 170 -2.65 -14.33 -13.99
CA LYS A 170 -3.30 -13.15 -14.59
C LYS A 170 -2.81 -11.84 -13.94
N LYS A 171 -2.45 -11.86 -12.66
CA LYS A 171 -1.97 -10.66 -11.94
C LYS A 171 -0.53 -10.28 -12.28
N LEU A 172 0.27 -11.20 -12.82
CA LEU A 172 1.65 -10.92 -13.28
C LEU A 172 1.73 -10.47 -14.74
N PHE A 173 0.69 -10.69 -15.53
CA PHE A 173 0.69 -10.29 -16.94
C PHE A 173 1.00 -8.79 -17.14
N PRO A 174 0.42 -7.86 -16.36
CA PRO A 174 0.76 -6.44 -16.48
C PRO A 174 2.24 -6.14 -16.19
N LEU A 175 2.86 -6.89 -15.27
CA LEU A 175 4.27 -6.74 -14.97
C LEU A 175 5.14 -7.14 -16.15
N LEU A 176 4.87 -8.30 -16.76
CA LEU A 176 5.54 -8.75 -17.97
C LEU A 176 5.42 -7.70 -19.09
N LEU A 177 4.21 -7.19 -19.28
CA LEU A 177 3.93 -6.17 -20.29
C LEU A 177 4.71 -4.88 -20.04
N GLY A 178 4.73 -4.40 -18.80
CA GLY A 178 5.51 -3.23 -18.39
C GLY A 178 7.01 -3.42 -18.56
N THR A 179 7.52 -4.61 -18.21
CA THR A 179 8.93 -4.96 -18.38
C THR A 179 9.34 -5.00 -19.85
N VAL A 180 8.52 -5.61 -20.71
CA VAL A 180 8.75 -5.64 -22.17
C VAL A 180 8.73 -4.21 -22.72
N ALA A 181 7.80 -3.36 -22.27
CA ALA A 181 7.71 -1.99 -22.74
C ALA A 181 8.96 -1.15 -22.41
N ILE A 182 9.51 -1.27 -21.19
CA ILE A 182 10.74 -0.53 -20.85
C ILE A 182 11.96 -1.07 -21.59
N LEU A 183 12.07 -2.39 -21.77
CA LEU A 183 13.17 -2.99 -22.52
C LEU A 183 13.13 -2.59 -24.01
N THR A 184 11.94 -2.65 -24.63
CA THR A 184 11.77 -2.24 -26.03
C THR A 184 11.98 -0.74 -26.19
N GLY A 185 11.53 0.09 -25.26
CA GLY A 185 11.79 1.53 -25.26
C GLY A 185 13.28 1.84 -25.25
N ASN A 186 14.05 1.20 -24.37
CA ASN A 186 15.50 1.36 -24.30
C ASN A 186 16.21 0.85 -25.58
N LEU A 187 15.74 -0.26 -26.18
CA LEU A 187 16.28 -0.77 -27.42
C LEU A 187 16.09 0.24 -28.58
N PHE A 188 14.92 0.88 -28.64
CA PHE A 188 14.63 1.89 -29.67
C PHE A 188 15.50 3.15 -29.51
N VAL A 189 15.77 3.60 -28.27
CA VAL A 189 16.67 4.73 -28.01
C VAL A 189 18.10 4.40 -28.46
N ALA A 190 18.51 3.14 -28.34
CA ALA A 190 19.84 2.69 -28.74
C ALA A 190 20.06 2.62 -30.28
N LEU A 191 19.00 2.75 -31.09
CA LEU A 191 19.11 2.71 -32.54
C LEU A 191 19.77 4.00 -33.08
N PRO A 192 20.74 3.88 -34.00
CA PRO A 192 21.41 5.03 -34.59
C PRO A 192 20.42 6.00 -35.27
N GLY A 193 20.59 7.29 -35.01
CA GLY A 193 19.75 8.35 -35.59
C GLY A 193 18.39 8.53 -34.91
N ASN A 194 18.12 7.82 -33.84
CA ASN A 194 16.88 7.98 -33.09
C ASN A 194 17.09 8.95 -31.91
N PHE A 195 16.29 10.00 -31.87
CA PHE A 195 16.36 11.04 -30.83
C PHE A 195 15.10 11.05 -29.92
N PHE A 196 14.10 10.26 -30.26
CA PHE A 196 12.85 10.25 -29.50
C PHE A 196 13.00 9.41 -28.22
N PRO A 197 12.54 9.90 -27.05
CA PRO A 197 12.71 9.25 -25.75
C PRO A 197 11.70 8.11 -25.51
N TYR A 198 11.80 7.02 -26.28
CA TYR A 198 10.93 5.85 -26.16
C TYR A 198 11.07 5.12 -24.82
N ASP A 199 12.24 5.19 -24.21
CA ASP A 199 12.57 4.66 -22.88
C ASP A 199 11.63 5.24 -21.79
N MET A 200 11.36 6.54 -21.89
CA MET A 200 10.46 7.22 -20.93
C MET A 200 9.00 6.82 -21.11
N LEU A 201 8.54 6.62 -22.33
CA LEU A 201 7.20 6.08 -22.57
C LEU A 201 7.07 4.66 -22.03
N GLY A 202 8.10 3.82 -22.25
CA GLY A 202 8.19 2.48 -21.65
C GLY A 202 8.15 2.52 -20.12
N GLY A 203 8.86 3.47 -19.51
CA GLY A 203 8.85 3.72 -18.07
C GLY A 203 7.48 4.12 -17.52
N ILE A 204 6.78 5.05 -18.19
CA ILE A 204 5.40 5.44 -17.82
C ILE A 204 4.49 4.22 -17.89
N PHE A 205 4.56 3.46 -18.98
CA PHE A 205 3.73 2.27 -19.15
C PHE A 205 4.01 1.22 -18.08
N MET A 206 5.27 0.99 -17.72
CA MET A 206 5.65 0.12 -16.61
C MET A 206 5.07 0.61 -15.27
N ALA A 207 5.16 1.91 -14.99
CA ALA A 207 4.61 2.47 -13.75
C ALA A 207 3.07 2.31 -13.67
N LEU A 208 2.36 2.46 -14.78
CA LEU A 208 0.91 2.21 -14.86
C LEU A 208 0.59 0.72 -14.65
N CYS A 209 1.40 -0.19 -15.18
CA CYS A 209 1.24 -1.63 -14.94
C CYS A 209 1.46 -1.99 -13.46
N LEU A 210 2.47 -1.41 -12.81
CA LEU A 210 2.72 -1.59 -11.38
C LEU A 210 1.60 -0.98 -10.54
N LEU A 211 1.09 0.18 -10.92
CA LEU A 211 -0.08 0.83 -10.29
C LEU A 211 -1.32 -0.08 -10.36
N TYR A 212 -1.57 -0.69 -11.52
CA TYR A 212 -2.66 -1.63 -11.73
C TYR A 212 -2.52 -2.87 -10.81
N ILE A 213 -1.30 -3.42 -10.68
CA ILE A 213 -1.02 -4.55 -9.79
C ILE A 213 -1.26 -4.15 -8.31
N MET A 214 -0.79 -2.98 -7.92
CA MET A 214 -1.01 -2.43 -6.58
C MET A 214 -2.49 -2.26 -6.29
N TRP A 215 -3.23 -1.73 -7.24
CA TRP A 215 -4.69 -1.58 -7.12
C TRP A 215 -5.39 -2.92 -6.89
N HIS A 216 -5.08 -3.93 -7.70
CA HIS A 216 -5.75 -5.25 -7.62
C HIS A 216 -5.38 -6.06 -6.37
N LYS A 217 -4.19 -5.89 -5.83
CA LYS A 217 -3.74 -6.65 -4.64
C LYS A 217 -4.14 -5.97 -3.32
N TYR A 218 -4.04 -4.65 -3.25
CA TYR A 218 -4.22 -3.90 -2.01
C TYR A 218 -5.52 -3.11 -1.95
N LEU A 219 -6.35 -3.14 -3.01
CA LEU A 219 -7.66 -2.46 -3.10
C LEU A 219 -7.64 -1.08 -2.44
N PHE A 220 -6.68 -0.24 -2.87
CA PHE A 220 -6.68 1.16 -2.45
C PHE A 220 -7.92 1.85 -3.00
N ASP A 221 -8.55 2.67 -2.19
CA ASP A 221 -9.55 3.62 -2.66
C ASP A 221 -8.88 4.63 -3.61
N ILE A 222 -8.96 4.33 -4.91
CA ILE A 222 -8.34 5.14 -5.98
C ILE A 222 -8.88 6.56 -5.97
N SER A 223 -10.17 6.76 -5.69
CA SER A 223 -10.77 8.08 -5.69
C SER A 223 -10.03 9.02 -4.75
N ASN A 224 -9.79 8.60 -3.51
CA ASN A 224 -9.06 9.41 -2.53
C ASN A 224 -7.57 9.55 -2.86
N ARG A 225 -6.95 8.54 -3.48
CA ARG A 225 -5.55 8.63 -3.91
C ARG A 225 -5.37 9.66 -5.02
N ILE A 226 -6.30 9.70 -5.99
CA ILE A 226 -6.30 10.73 -7.04
C ILE A 226 -6.44 12.12 -6.41
N VAL A 227 -7.37 12.30 -5.47
CA VAL A 227 -7.56 13.60 -4.79
C VAL A 227 -6.28 14.02 -4.05
N ILE A 228 -5.63 13.11 -3.35
CA ILE A 228 -4.34 13.39 -2.68
C ILE A 228 -3.27 13.77 -3.71
N GLY A 229 -3.18 13.03 -4.83
CA GLY A 229 -2.27 13.34 -5.93
C GLY A 229 -2.52 14.75 -6.51
N CYS A 230 -3.79 15.12 -6.72
CA CYS A 230 -4.17 16.46 -7.17
C CYS A 230 -3.73 17.54 -6.16
N ILE A 231 -3.97 17.35 -4.86
CA ILE A 231 -3.59 18.31 -3.82
C ILE A 231 -2.08 18.59 -3.86
N TYR A 232 -1.25 17.55 -3.89
CA TYR A 232 0.20 17.72 -3.93
C TYR A 232 0.70 18.28 -5.27
N SER A 233 0.06 17.93 -6.39
CA SER A 233 0.40 18.50 -7.71
C SER A 233 0.08 19.99 -7.77
N VAL A 234 -1.05 20.40 -7.22
CA VAL A 234 -1.41 21.83 -7.10
C VAL A 234 -0.45 22.53 -6.14
N ALA A 235 -0.12 21.91 -5.00
CA ALA A 235 0.85 22.47 -4.05
C ALA A 235 2.22 22.70 -4.70
N LEU A 236 2.69 21.75 -5.53
CA LEU A 236 3.92 21.94 -6.29
C LEU A 236 3.82 23.11 -7.27
N ALA A 237 2.75 23.19 -8.06
CA ALA A 237 2.53 24.29 -8.99
C ALA A 237 2.53 25.64 -8.26
N VAL A 238 1.82 25.74 -7.13
CA VAL A 238 1.79 26.95 -6.30
C VAL A 238 3.16 27.26 -5.70
N SER A 239 3.94 26.24 -5.31
CA SER A 239 5.29 26.46 -4.77
C SER A 239 6.25 27.01 -5.81
N LEU A 240 6.04 26.70 -7.10
CA LEU A 240 6.86 27.18 -8.21
C LEU A 240 6.51 28.62 -8.66
N LEU A 241 5.32 29.13 -8.32
CA LEU A 241 4.88 30.48 -8.74
C LEU A 241 5.88 31.59 -8.42
N PRO A 242 6.49 31.66 -7.21
CA PRO A 242 7.50 32.69 -6.93
C PRO A 242 8.71 32.63 -7.85
N VAL A 243 9.15 31.41 -8.25
CA VAL A 243 10.32 31.25 -9.16
C VAL A 243 10.06 31.91 -10.50
N PHE A 244 8.87 31.71 -11.08
CA PHE A 244 8.48 32.33 -12.35
C PHE A 244 8.36 33.85 -12.25
N ASN A 245 7.79 34.35 -11.14
CA ASN A 245 7.60 35.78 -10.93
C ASN A 245 8.92 36.51 -10.62
N PHE A 246 9.80 35.87 -9.86
CA PHE A 246 11.09 36.42 -9.46
C PHE A 246 12.09 36.51 -10.64
N ASN A 247 12.08 35.55 -11.56
CA ASN A 247 12.98 35.55 -12.70
C ASN A 247 12.78 36.81 -13.60
N HIS A 248 11.56 37.35 -13.57
CA HIS A 248 11.24 38.57 -14.35
C HIS A 248 11.50 39.87 -13.58
N ASN A 249 11.44 39.89 -12.24
CA ASN A 249 11.46 41.09 -11.42
C ASN A 249 12.55 41.08 -10.32
N ALA A 250 13.47 40.11 -10.32
CA ALA A 250 14.47 39.95 -9.26
C ALA A 250 15.38 41.19 -9.10
N GLU A 251 15.74 41.82 -10.20
CA GLU A 251 16.56 43.05 -10.18
C GLU A 251 15.82 44.22 -9.56
N TRP A 252 14.52 44.31 -9.78
CA TRP A 252 13.70 45.40 -9.23
C TRP A 252 13.48 45.26 -7.72
N TYR A 253 13.21 44.05 -7.21
CA TYR A 253 12.92 43.82 -5.80
C TYR A 253 14.16 43.76 -4.89
N LEU A 254 15.28 43.24 -5.39
CA LEU A 254 16.47 43.02 -4.57
C LEU A 254 17.63 43.94 -4.90
N GLY A 255 17.58 44.63 -6.07
CA GLY A 255 18.64 45.52 -6.53
C GLY A 255 18.98 46.68 -5.60
N SER A 256 17.98 47.17 -4.88
CA SER A 256 18.12 48.28 -3.94
C SER A 256 18.52 47.87 -2.52
N VAL A 257 18.30 46.61 -2.12
CA VAL A 257 18.44 46.15 -0.74
C VAL A 257 19.74 45.36 -0.53
N LEU A 258 20.18 44.60 -1.56
CA LEU A 258 21.33 43.69 -1.45
C LEU A 258 22.33 43.99 -2.59
N PRO A 259 23.53 44.51 -2.31
CA PRO A 259 24.48 44.88 -3.32
C PRO A 259 25.19 43.72 -4.01
N GLU A 260 25.31 42.55 -3.35
CA GLU A 260 26.04 41.41 -3.90
C GLU A 260 25.12 40.36 -4.48
N ILE A 261 25.45 39.83 -5.66
CA ILE A 261 24.70 38.77 -6.36
C ILE A 261 24.55 37.51 -5.49
N GLN A 262 25.61 37.17 -4.74
CA GLN A 262 25.58 35.98 -3.85
C GLN A 262 24.53 36.10 -2.72
N GLN A 263 24.40 37.29 -2.10
CA GLN A 263 23.41 37.52 -1.06
C GLN A 263 21.99 37.47 -1.60
N LYS A 264 21.75 37.96 -2.81
CA LYS A 264 20.45 37.87 -3.49
C LYS A 264 20.04 36.44 -3.74
N VAL A 265 20.97 35.59 -4.21
CA VAL A 265 20.72 34.16 -4.46
C VAL A 265 20.40 33.42 -3.17
N ILE A 266 21.14 33.69 -2.09
CA ILE A 266 20.88 33.05 -0.77
C ILE A 266 19.48 33.40 -0.25
N VAL A 267 19.10 34.68 -0.28
CA VAL A 267 17.77 35.11 0.18
C VAL A 267 16.66 34.50 -0.67
N LEU A 268 16.85 34.41 -1.98
CA LEU A 268 15.92 33.78 -2.89
C LEU A 268 15.75 32.29 -2.60
N VAL A 269 16.87 31.57 -2.44
CA VAL A 269 16.84 30.13 -2.13
C VAL A 269 16.17 29.86 -0.78
N LEU A 270 16.50 30.64 0.26
CA LEU A 270 15.88 30.51 1.58
C LEU A 270 14.39 30.86 1.55
N GLY A 271 14.02 31.95 0.87
CA GLY A 271 12.63 32.37 0.72
C GLY A 271 11.80 31.36 -0.05
N PHE A 272 12.33 30.83 -1.16
CA PHE A 272 11.68 29.77 -1.95
C PHE A 272 11.55 28.47 -1.15
N THR A 273 12.59 28.07 -0.43
CA THR A 273 12.56 26.89 0.42
C THR A 273 11.52 27.02 1.52
N GLY A 274 11.50 28.14 2.23
CA GLY A 274 10.50 28.44 3.27
C GLY A 274 9.07 28.44 2.73
N TRP A 275 8.84 29.08 1.57
CA TRP A 275 7.55 29.09 0.89
C TRP A 275 7.10 27.69 0.49
N SER A 276 7.97 26.91 -0.15
CA SER A 276 7.67 25.54 -0.57
C SER A 276 7.34 24.64 0.63
N LEU A 277 8.12 24.71 1.72
CA LEU A 277 7.84 23.97 2.95
C LEU A 277 6.47 24.33 3.53
N PHE A 278 6.11 25.62 3.55
CA PHE A 278 4.81 26.06 4.02
C PHE A 278 3.66 25.53 3.16
N VAL A 279 3.78 25.61 1.82
CA VAL A 279 2.75 25.10 0.89
C VAL A 279 2.58 23.59 1.03
N PHE A 280 3.68 22.85 1.11
CA PHE A 280 3.63 21.39 1.32
C PHE A 280 3.10 21.01 2.70
N TYR A 281 3.39 21.78 3.75
CA TYR A 281 2.77 21.59 5.07
C TYR A 281 1.24 21.72 5.01
N LEU A 282 0.73 22.75 4.32
CA LEU A 282 -0.71 22.94 4.13
C LEU A 282 -1.34 21.79 3.32
N ALA A 283 -0.69 21.38 2.23
CA ALA A 283 -1.13 20.26 1.39
C ALA A 283 -1.20 18.97 2.21
N ARG A 284 -0.20 18.67 3.03
CA ARG A 284 -0.18 17.55 3.94
C ARG A 284 -1.35 17.58 4.92
N LYS A 285 -1.59 18.72 5.56
CA LYS A 285 -2.70 18.89 6.51
C LYS A 285 -4.07 18.67 5.84
N MET A 286 -4.24 19.15 4.59
CA MET A 286 -5.45 18.92 3.80
C MET A 286 -5.61 17.41 3.46
N ALA A 287 -4.55 16.75 2.99
CA ALA A 287 -4.56 15.33 2.66
C ALA A 287 -4.87 14.46 3.89
N GLU A 288 -4.24 14.74 5.04
CA GLU A 288 -4.52 14.09 6.32
C GLU A 288 -5.97 14.30 6.76
N GLY A 289 -6.52 15.51 6.59
CA GLY A 289 -7.92 15.82 6.89
C GLY A 289 -8.92 15.02 6.06
N ILE A 290 -8.64 14.81 4.77
CA ILE A 290 -9.48 13.99 3.88
C ILE A 290 -9.42 12.52 4.30
N MET A 291 -8.23 11.99 4.57
CA MET A 291 -8.05 10.62 5.05
C MET A 291 -8.74 10.38 6.39
N GLN A 292 -8.60 11.31 7.34
CA GLN A 292 -9.25 11.19 8.65
C GLN A 292 -10.78 11.22 8.55
N ARG A 293 -11.35 12.05 7.67
CA ARG A 293 -12.83 12.10 7.50
C ARG A 293 -13.38 10.78 7.00
N GLN A 294 -12.68 10.12 6.11
CA GLN A 294 -13.11 8.82 5.56
C GLN A 294 -13.03 7.72 6.63
N ASN A 295 -11.97 7.72 7.43
CA ASN A 295 -11.76 6.70 8.46
C ASN A 295 -12.56 6.97 9.75
N ARG A 296 -13.05 8.21 9.98
CA ARG A 296 -13.79 8.58 11.19
C ARG A 296 -14.98 7.67 11.46
N LYS A 297 -15.79 7.39 10.43
CA LYS A 297 -16.97 6.53 10.59
C LYS A 297 -16.57 5.12 11.06
N GLN A 298 -15.55 4.54 10.43
CA GLN A 298 -15.07 3.20 10.78
C GLN A 298 -14.45 3.16 12.17
N ILE A 299 -13.65 4.18 12.53
CA ILE A 299 -13.07 4.31 13.88
C ILE A 299 -14.16 4.47 14.94
N GLU A 300 -15.19 5.27 14.67
CA GLU A 300 -16.30 5.52 15.59
C GLU A 300 -17.12 4.25 15.82
N VAL A 301 -17.43 3.50 14.76
CA VAL A 301 -18.12 2.22 14.83
C VAL A 301 -17.30 1.20 15.60
N LEU A 302 -15.98 1.11 15.34
CA LEU A 302 -15.10 0.21 16.09
C LEU A 302 -15.03 0.58 17.58
N ARG A 303 -14.93 1.88 17.91
CA ARG A 303 -14.91 2.36 19.28
C ARG A 303 -16.24 2.07 20.01
N ARG A 304 -17.36 2.26 19.31
CA ARG A 304 -18.69 1.89 19.83
C ARG A 304 -18.75 0.40 20.13
N PHE A 305 -18.30 -0.44 19.18
CA PHE A 305 -18.23 -1.89 19.38
C PHE A 305 -17.40 -2.26 20.62
N GLN A 306 -16.22 -1.66 20.79
CA GLN A 306 -15.36 -1.89 21.96
C GLN A 306 -16.07 -1.54 23.29
N ASN A 307 -16.75 -0.39 23.32
CA ASN A 307 -17.43 0.07 24.53
C ASN A 307 -18.66 -0.78 24.86
N GLU A 308 -19.48 -1.11 23.86
CA GLU A 308 -20.70 -1.89 24.05
C GLU A 308 -20.39 -3.36 24.37
N SER A 309 -19.41 -3.95 23.70
CA SER A 309 -19.03 -5.35 23.90
C SER A 309 -18.43 -5.62 25.29
N ALA A 310 -17.82 -4.63 25.93
CA ALA A 310 -17.24 -4.77 27.28
C ALA A 310 -18.28 -5.05 28.38
N SER A 311 -19.54 -4.67 28.17
CA SER A 311 -20.63 -4.86 29.12
C SER A 311 -21.51 -6.09 28.85
N ILE A 312 -21.26 -6.80 27.78
CA ILE A 312 -22.06 -7.95 27.34
C ILE A 312 -21.63 -9.19 28.11
N LEU A 313 -22.62 -9.85 28.71
CA LEU A 313 -22.44 -11.10 29.49
C LEU A 313 -23.06 -12.35 28.82
N ARG A 314 -23.74 -12.17 27.67
CA ARG A 314 -24.36 -13.26 26.91
C ARG A 314 -23.78 -13.33 25.49
N GLN A 315 -23.45 -14.53 25.06
CA GLN A 315 -22.90 -14.75 23.72
C GLN A 315 -23.85 -14.28 22.60
N GLU A 316 -25.13 -14.51 22.73
CA GLU A 316 -26.13 -14.10 21.73
C GLU A 316 -26.16 -12.59 21.48
N ASP A 317 -26.00 -11.79 22.55
CA ASP A 317 -26.01 -10.33 22.44
C ASP A 317 -24.71 -9.83 21.81
N LEU A 318 -23.59 -10.49 22.12
CA LEU A 318 -22.31 -10.22 21.42
C LEU A 318 -22.42 -10.49 19.91
N PHE A 319 -23.05 -11.62 19.51
CA PHE A 319 -23.19 -11.95 18.09
C PHE A 319 -24.14 -11.01 17.36
N LYS A 320 -25.22 -10.55 18.03
CA LYS A 320 -26.10 -9.52 17.46
C LYS A 320 -25.34 -8.22 17.21
N LEU A 321 -24.59 -7.76 18.21
CA LEU A 321 -23.78 -6.55 18.10
C LEU A 321 -22.72 -6.69 17.00
N LEU A 322 -22.02 -7.81 16.96
CA LEU A 322 -20.97 -8.10 16.02
C LEU A 322 -21.47 -8.08 14.57
N VAL A 323 -22.59 -8.77 14.30
CA VAL A 323 -23.24 -8.76 12.99
C VAL A 323 -23.69 -7.35 12.60
N GLY A 324 -24.26 -6.59 13.52
CA GLY A 324 -24.67 -5.20 13.30
C GLY A 324 -23.49 -4.30 12.90
N VAL A 325 -22.38 -4.40 13.63
CA VAL A 325 -21.16 -3.64 13.37
C VAL A 325 -20.53 -4.00 12.04
N VAL A 326 -20.41 -5.29 11.72
CA VAL A 326 -19.85 -5.75 10.44
C VAL A 326 -20.69 -5.26 9.26
N ASN A 327 -22.01 -5.35 9.37
CA ASN A 327 -22.94 -4.87 8.34
C ASN A 327 -22.92 -3.33 8.15
N GLU A 328 -22.67 -2.58 9.23
CA GLU A 328 -22.52 -1.13 9.17
C GLU A 328 -21.20 -0.69 8.53
N MET A 329 -20.13 -1.45 8.78
CA MET A 329 -18.78 -1.10 8.31
C MET A 329 -18.48 -1.55 6.88
N PHE A 330 -19.08 -2.66 6.44
CA PHE A 330 -18.70 -3.30 5.17
C PHE A 330 -19.94 -3.57 4.29
N PRO A 331 -19.83 -3.37 2.97
CA PRO A 331 -20.90 -3.72 2.01
C PRO A 331 -20.90 -5.24 1.79
N VAL A 332 -21.52 -5.97 2.68
CA VAL A 332 -21.58 -7.44 2.67
C VAL A 332 -22.98 -7.93 2.33
N LYS A 333 -23.05 -9.08 1.66
CA LYS A 333 -24.32 -9.75 1.36
C LYS A 333 -24.75 -10.63 2.53
N ASP A 334 -23.85 -11.50 2.97
CA ASP A 334 -24.09 -12.44 4.03
C ASP A 334 -22.96 -12.41 5.06
N ILE A 335 -23.29 -12.60 6.33
CA ILE A 335 -22.35 -12.68 7.46
C ILE A 335 -22.63 -13.97 8.20
N PHE A 336 -21.61 -14.77 8.42
CA PHE A 336 -21.69 -15.99 9.22
C PHE A 336 -20.70 -15.91 10.39
N VAL A 337 -21.19 -16.21 11.59
CA VAL A 337 -20.36 -16.28 12.80
C VAL A 337 -20.24 -17.74 13.21
N PHE A 338 -19.01 -18.22 13.25
CA PHE A 338 -18.65 -19.57 13.62
C PHE A 338 -18.00 -19.59 14.99
N ILE A 339 -18.39 -20.57 15.84
CA ILE A 339 -17.73 -20.82 17.12
C ILE A 339 -17.10 -22.21 17.09
N LYS A 340 -15.97 -22.33 17.77
CA LYS A 340 -15.26 -23.58 17.94
C LYS A 340 -15.94 -24.42 19.04
N ASN A 341 -16.42 -25.61 18.67
CA ASN A 341 -16.95 -26.63 19.55
C ASN A 341 -16.09 -27.89 19.45
N GLY A 342 -15.16 -28.08 20.41
CA GLY A 342 -14.15 -29.14 20.32
C GLY A 342 -13.20 -28.92 19.14
N GLU A 343 -13.15 -29.87 18.21
CA GLU A 343 -12.35 -29.76 16.98
C GLU A 343 -13.10 -29.11 15.81
N ASN A 344 -14.43 -29.00 15.88
CA ASN A 344 -15.27 -28.51 14.79
C ASN A 344 -15.73 -27.07 15.00
N PHE A 345 -16.08 -26.39 13.89
CA PHE A 345 -16.69 -25.06 13.92
C PHE A 345 -18.19 -25.18 13.56
N THR A 346 -19.03 -24.50 14.34
CA THR A 346 -20.48 -24.48 14.11
C THR A 346 -20.96 -23.04 13.93
N VAL A 347 -21.88 -22.83 12.98
CA VAL A 347 -22.51 -21.52 12.73
C VAL A 347 -23.50 -21.21 13.86
N VAL A 348 -23.31 -20.08 14.50
CA VAL A 348 -24.18 -19.64 15.62
C VAL A 348 -25.01 -18.43 15.27
N LYS A 349 -24.63 -17.64 14.27
CA LYS A 349 -25.35 -16.44 13.83
C LYS A 349 -25.15 -16.18 12.35
N THR A 350 -26.25 -15.77 11.69
CA THR A 350 -26.25 -15.36 10.28
C THR A 350 -26.97 -14.02 10.13
N ALA A 351 -26.56 -13.25 9.11
CA ALA A 351 -27.31 -12.08 8.65
C ALA A 351 -27.21 -11.97 7.12
N GLY A 352 -28.30 -11.55 6.49
CA GLY A 352 -28.43 -11.34 5.04
C GLY A 352 -29.01 -12.54 4.30
N GLY A 353 -28.64 -13.77 4.60
CA GLY A 353 -29.07 -15.00 3.91
C GLY A 353 -29.67 -16.07 4.79
N GLN A 354 -29.95 -17.22 4.17
CA GLN A 354 -30.32 -18.44 4.88
C GLN A 354 -29.07 -19.02 5.59
N MET A 355 -29.29 -19.85 6.61
CA MET A 355 -28.19 -20.62 7.22
C MET A 355 -27.49 -21.42 6.15
N PRO A 356 -26.13 -21.41 6.10
CA PRO A 356 -25.38 -22.19 5.14
C PRO A 356 -25.67 -23.69 5.36
N ASP A 357 -25.78 -24.44 4.29
CA ASP A 357 -25.89 -25.89 4.37
C ASP A 357 -24.55 -26.51 4.84
N GLN A 358 -24.57 -27.80 5.19
CA GLN A 358 -23.38 -28.46 5.72
C GLN A 358 -22.21 -28.42 4.73
N ALA A 359 -22.49 -28.53 3.44
CA ALA A 359 -21.46 -28.50 2.40
C ALA A 359 -20.80 -27.11 2.30
N GLU A 360 -21.59 -26.03 2.41
CA GLU A 360 -21.06 -24.65 2.43
C GLU A 360 -20.26 -24.39 3.72
N GLN A 361 -20.69 -24.91 4.87
CA GLN A 361 -19.94 -24.82 6.13
C GLN A 361 -18.59 -25.53 6.05
N ASP A 362 -18.55 -26.71 5.48
CA ASP A 362 -17.33 -27.50 5.29
C ASP A 362 -16.37 -26.80 4.29
N GLU A 363 -16.91 -26.18 3.24
CA GLU A 363 -16.10 -25.38 2.31
C GLU A 363 -15.47 -24.15 2.99
N ILE A 364 -16.24 -23.40 3.79
CA ILE A 364 -15.76 -22.24 4.52
C ILE A 364 -14.69 -22.64 5.55
N THR A 365 -14.89 -23.76 6.26
CA THR A 365 -13.91 -24.27 7.23
C THR A 365 -12.63 -24.75 6.52
N ALA A 366 -12.75 -25.42 5.37
CA ALA A 366 -11.61 -25.80 4.56
C ALA A 366 -10.85 -24.58 3.98
N MET A 367 -11.53 -23.45 3.74
CA MET A 367 -10.85 -22.19 3.37
C MET A 367 -9.98 -21.68 4.51
N LEU A 368 -10.44 -21.78 5.76
CA LEU A 368 -9.67 -21.39 6.95
C LEU A 368 -8.38 -22.22 7.07
N GLU A 369 -8.48 -23.54 6.89
CA GLU A 369 -7.33 -24.45 6.99
C GLU A 369 -6.31 -24.25 5.87
N ARG A 370 -6.77 -24.01 4.63
CA ARG A 370 -5.91 -23.80 3.45
C ARG A 370 -5.18 -22.45 3.45
N SER A 371 -5.80 -21.42 4.01
CA SER A 371 -5.29 -20.04 3.90
C SER A 371 -4.29 -19.69 4.97
N GLY A 372 -4.16 -20.48 6.04
CA GLY A 372 -3.42 -20.01 7.23
C GLY A 372 -4.10 -18.77 7.84
N ALA A 373 -3.96 -18.57 9.12
CA ALA A 373 -4.73 -17.60 9.92
C ALA A 373 -4.65 -16.10 9.52
N GLY A 374 -4.06 -15.74 8.37
CA GLY A 374 -3.83 -14.35 7.96
C GLY A 374 -4.08 -14.00 6.49
N GLU A 375 -4.34 -14.97 5.61
CA GLU A 375 -4.38 -14.70 4.15
C GLU A 375 -5.79 -14.52 3.55
N CYS A 376 -6.85 -14.97 4.22
CA CYS A 376 -8.20 -14.85 3.69
C CYS A 376 -8.81 -13.49 4.09
N SER A 377 -9.12 -12.65 3.08
CA SER A 377 -9.75 -11.34 3.32
C SER A 377 -11.21 -11.42 3.75
N GLU A 378 -11.82 -12.58 3.64
CA GLU A 378 -13.23 -12.88 3.93
C GLU A 378 -13.43 -13.47 5.33
N ILE A 379 -12.33 -13.87 6.00
CA ILE A 379 -12.35 -14.48 7.34
C ILE A 379 -11.63 -13.58 8.34
N SER A 380 -12.29 -13.30 9.47
CA SER A 380 -11.67 -12.64 10.62
C SER A 380 -11.72 -13.59 11.82
N LEU A 381 -10.56 -13.89 12.38
CA LEU A 381 -10.41 -14.83 13.48
C LEU A 381 -10.76 -14.17 14.83
N MET A 382 -11.55 -14.84 15.61
CA MET A 382 -11.81 -14.51 17.02
C MET A 382 -10.79 -15.26 17.87
N LYS A 383 -9.69 -14.60 18.22
CA LYS A 383 -8.57 -15.17 18.98
C LYS A 383 -8.45 -14.57 20.37
N TYR A 384 -8.05 -15.41 21.32
CA TYR A 384 -7.59 -15.01 22.62
C TYR A 384 -6.32 -15.82 22.96
N ASP A 385 -5.21 -15.14 23.23
CA ASP A 385 -3.93 -15.76 23.65
C ASP A 385 -3.49 -16.92 22.72
N ASP A 386 -3.47 -16.67 21.40
CA ASP A 386 -3.23 -17.62 20.30
C ASP A 386 -4.25 -18.76 20.11
N GLU A 387 -5.23 -18.91 21.02
CA GLU A 387 -6.32 -19.87 20.86
C GLU A 387 -7.45 -19.29 20.02
N ILE A 388 -7.88 -20.03 18.97
CA ILE A 388 -9.01 -19.65 18.13
C ILE A 388 -10.29 -20.07 18.82
N GLN A 389 -11.12 -19.08 19.21
CA GLN A 389 -12.45 -19.27 19.81
C GLN A 389 -13.53 -19.42 18.74
N GLY A 390 -13.28 -18.89 17.54
CA GLY A 390 -14.19 -18.89 16.43
C GLY A 390 -13.69 -17.99 15.30
N PHE A 391 -14.56 -17.73 14.34
CA PHE A 391 -14.26 -16.78 13.24
C PHE A 391 -15.54 -16.18 12.66
N ILE A 392 -15.37 -15.04 11.98
CA ILE A 392 -16.43 -14.38 11.24
C ILE A 392 -16.10 -14.59 9.75
N TYR A 393 -17.08 -15.00 8.95
CA TYR A 393 -16.97 -15.07 7.50
C TYR A 393 -17.96 -14.09 6.88
N ILE A 394 -17.49 -13.32 5.89
CA ILE A 394 -18.31 -12.38 5.13
C ILE A 394 -18.32 -12.75 3.65
N LYS A 395 -19.53 -12.71 3.06
CA LYS A 395 -19.74 -12.90 1.62
C LYS A 395 -20.02 -11.52 1.01
N SER A 396 -19.13 -11.03 0.17
CA SER A 396 -19.27 -9.71 -0.44
C SER A 396 -20.32 -9.71 -1.56
N GLU A 397 -21.10 -8.63 -1.65
CA GLU A 397 -22.14 -8.44 -2.68
C GLU A 397 -21.57 -8.33 -4.11
N LYS A 398 -20.39 -7.77 -4.24
CA LYS A 398 -19.69 -7.54 -5.53
C LYS A 398 -18.29 -8.12 -5.44
N ARG A 399 -17.99 -9.34 -5.60
CA ARG A 399 -16.61 -9.90 -5.69
C ARG A 399 -15.43 -8.95 -5.33
N THR A 400 -15.71 -7.84 -4.64
CA THR A 400 -14.80 -6.79 -4.21
C THR A 400 -14.22 -7.22 -2.87
N ARG A 401 -12.95 -7.59 -2.86
CA ARG A 401 -12.22 -7.90 -1.61
C ARG A 401 -12.11 -6.63 -0.77
N LEU A 402 -12.16 -6.79 0.55
CA LEU A 402 -11.88 -5.71 1.50
C LEU A 402 -10.53 -5.06 1.17
N ASN A 403 -10.48 -3.73 1.20
CA ASN A 403 -9.22 -3.00 1.05
C ASN A 403 -8.33 -3.22 2.30
N TYR A 404 -7.06 -2.79 2.24
CA TYR A 404 -6.11 -3.02 3.34
C TYR A 404 -6.59 -2.45 4.68
N LEU A 405 -7.17 -1.24 4.69
CA LEU A 405 -7.70 -0.60 5.90
C LEU A 405 -8.96 -1.31 6.41
N GLU A 406 -9.88 -1.65 5.51
CA GLU A 406 -11.08 -2.43 5.85
C GLU A 406 -10.71 -3.78 6.44
N ARG A 407 -9.69 -4.44 5.90
CA ARG A 407 -9.19 -5.70 6.41
C ARG A 407 -8.56 -5.56 7.80
N ASP A 408 -7.84 -4.47 8.08
CA ASP A 408 -7.29 -4.18 9.40
C ASP A 408 -8.43 -3.96 10.42
N TYR A 409 -9.45 -3.19 10.08
CA TYR A 409 -10.61 -3.01 10.94
C TYR A 409 -11.38 -4.32 11.16
N TYR A 410 -11.57 -5.10 10.11
CA TYR A 410 -12.25 -6.39 10.16
C TYR A 410 -11.49 -7.39 11.06
N TRP A 411 -10.19 -7.45 10.94
CA TRP A 411 -9.32 -8.24 11.81
C TRP A 411 -9.43 -7.78 13.28
N ARG A 412 -9.41 -6.47 13.54
CA ARG A 412 -9.57 -5.92 14.90
C ARG A 412 -10.90 -6.30 15.53
N ILE A 413 -12.00 -6.26 14.77
CA ILE A 413 -13.31 -6.70 15.24
C ILE A 413 -13.24 -8.16 15.71
N GLY A 414 -12.63 -9.05 14.93
CA GLY A 414 -12.46 -10.46 15.31
C GLY A 414 -11.65 -10.63 16.59
N VAL A 415 -10.51 -9.94 16.71
CA VAL A 415 -9.68 -10.00 17.93
C VAL A 415 -10.46 -9.54 19.16
N TYR A 416 -11.16 -8.41 19.09
CA TYR A 416 -11.99 -7.92 20.19
C TYR A 416 -13.14 -8.88 20.54
N ALA A 417 -13.79 -9.44 19.52
CA ALA A 417 -14.84 -10.43 19.74
C ALA A 417 -14.29 -11.70 20.44
N GLY A 418 -13.09 -12.14 20.09
CA GLY A 418 -12.43 -13.26 20.76
C GLY A 418 -12.17 -12.99 22.25
N VAL A 419 -11.67 -11.80 22.58
CA VAL A 419 -11.48 -11.37 23.98
C VAL A 419 -12.82 -11.34 24.75
N CYS A 420 -13.87 -10.79 24.12
CA CYS A 420 -15.21 -10.73 24.75
C CYS A 420 -15.79 -12.13 24.95
N LEU A 421 -15.64 -13.05 23.99
CA LEU A 421 -16.08 -14.44 24.13
C LEU A 421 -15.41 -15.13 25.32
N LYS A 422 -14.11 -14.96 25.47
CA LYS A 422 -13.37 -15.53 26.62
C LYS A 422 -13.84 -14.94 27.93
N ASN A 423 -14.06 -13.64 28.00
CA ASN A 423 -14.59 -12.98 29.20
C ASN A 423 -15.99 -13.51 29.57
N ILE A 424 -16.87 -13.67 28.58
CA ILE A 424 -18.21 -14.23 28.79
C ILE A 424 -18.12 -15.67 29.30
N SER A 425 -17.28 -16.51 28.71
CA SER A 425 -17.03 -17.90 29.11
C SER A 425 -16.52 -17.96 30.56
N THR A 426 -15.51 -17.15 30.88
CA THR A 426 -14.96 -17.08 32.24
C THR A 426 -15.98 -16.59 33.24
N TYR A 427 -16.78 -15.57 32.89
CA TYR A 427 -17.85 -15.09 33.74
C TYR A 427 -18.91 -16.18 34.01
N GLN A 428 -19.33 -16.91 32.97
CA GLN A 428 -20.30 -18.02 33.11
C GLN A 428 -19.73 -19.13 33.99
N GLU A 429 -18.45 -19.47 33.83
CA GLU A 429 -17.78 -20.47 34.66
C GLU A 429 -17.73 -20.05 36.14
N VAL A 430 -17.28 -18.83 36.43
CA VAL A 430 -17.26 -18.25 37.77
C VAL A 430 -18.67 -18.18 38.36
N TYR A 431 -19.66 -17.79 37.55
CA TYR A 431 -21.06 -17.74 37.98
C TYR A 431 -21.55 -19.14 38.35
N GLN A 432 -21.28 -20.17 37.53
CA GLN A 432 -21.67 -21.56 37.87
C GLN A 432 -21.02 -22.04 39.18
N ILE A 433 -19.73 -21.78 39.37
CA ILE A 433 -19.03 -22.09 40.61
C ILE A 433 -19.68 -21.35 41.79
N SER A 434 -20.09 -20.10 41.62
CA SER A 434 -20.69 -19.30 42.70
C SER A 434 -22.09 -19.72 43.12
N ILE A 435 -22.83 -20.44 42.27
CA ILE A 435 -24.20 -20.87 42.55
C ILE A 435 -24.36 -22.34 42.91
N HIS A 436 -23.31 -23.15 42.72
CA HIS A 436 -23.29 -24.56 43.05
C HIS A 436 -22.42 -24.85 44.28
N ASP A 437 -22.70 -25.93 44.96
CA ASP A 437 -21.89 -26.48 46.03
C ASP A 437 -20.82 -27.40 45.42
N GLU A 438 -19.55 -27.19 45.74
CA GLU A 438 -18.43 -27.90 45.13
C GLU A 438 -18.43 -29.42 45.40
N LEU A 439 -19.03 -29.86 46.49
CA LEU A 439 -19.02 -31.26 46.91
C LEU A 439 -20.15 -32.08 46.27
N THR A 440 -21.33 -31.47 46.18
CA THR A 440 -22.55 -32.16 45.73
C THR A 440 -22.93 -31.83 44.30
N GLY A 441 -22.42 -30.73 43.73
CA GLY A 441 -22.80 -30.21 42.43
C GLY A 441 -24.21 -29.59 42.38
N LEU A 442 -24.92 -29.57 43.52
CA LEU A 442 -26.25 -28.97 43.61
C LEU A 442 -26.16 -27.46 43.81
N TYR A 443 -27.30 -26.77 43.62
CA TYR A 443 -27.39 -25.34 43.93
C TYR A 443 -27.10 -25.08 45.40
N ASN A 444 -26.23 -24.11 45.68
CA ASN A 444 -25.86 -23.74 47.03
C ASN A 444 -26.99 -22.93 47.73
N ARG A 445 -26.86 -22.79 49.05
CA ARG A 445 -27.84 -22.07 49.90
C ARG A 445 -28.04 -20.61 49.44
N GLY A 446 -27.02 -19.96 48.92
CA GLY A 446 -27.11 -18.58 48.44
C GLY A 446 -28.04 -18.45 47.23
N TYR A 447 -27.86 -19.32 46.25
CA TYR A 447 -28.71 -19.38 45.06
C TYR A 447 -30.14 -19.74 45.41
N PHE A 448 -30.35 -20.71 46.28
CA PHE A 448 -31.69 -21.10 46.73
C PHE A 448 -32.46 -19.93 47.35
N LYS A 449 -31.81 -19.14 48.22
CA LYS A 449 -32.44 -17.96 48.81
C LYS A 449 -32.79 -16.91 47.75
N LYS A 450 -31.90 -16.66 46.81
CA LYS A 450 -32.11 -15.71 45.70
C LYS A 450 -33.24 -16.18 44.79
N PHE A 451 -33.25 -17.46 44.43
CA PHE A 451 -34.29 -18.08 43.62
C PHE A 451 -35.69 -17.94 44.26
N LEU A 452 -35.80 -18.19 45.57
CA LEU A 452 -37.04 -18.00 46.29
C LEU A 452 -37.48 -16.52 46.29
N ALA A 453 -36.56 -15.58 46.52
CA ALA A 453 -36.86 -14.16 46.55
C ALA A 453 -37.36 -13.64 45.19
N GLU A 454 -36.81 -14.13 44.10
CA GLU A 454 -37.17 -13.70 42.74
C GLU A 454 -38.42 -14.38 42.18
N ASN A 455 -38.72 -15.62 42.59
CA ASN A 455 -39.78 -16.44 42.02
C ASN A 455 -40.99 -16.65 42.93
N TRP A 456 -40.88 -16.30 44.23
CA TRP A 456 -41.99 -16.44 45.14
C TRP A 456 -42.94 -15.24 45.04
N LYS A 457 -44.20 -15.54 44.68
CA LYS A 457 -45.30 -14.60 44.74
C LYS A 457 -46.21 -15.04 45.87
N GLU A 458 -46.76 -14.11 46.68
CA GLU A 458 -47.58 -14.36 47.88
C GLU A 458 -48.78 -15.31 47.68
N GLU A 459 -49.24 -15.45 46.45
CA GLU A 459 -50.41 -16.30 46.12
C GLU A 459 -50.03 -17.73 45.68
N GLN A 460 -48.72 -18.08 45.60
CA GLN A 460 -48.28 -19.41 45.16
C GLN A 460 -48.04 -20.35 46.36
N LYS A 461 -48.64 -21.53 46.32
CA LYS A 461 -48.32 -22.59 47.26
C LYS A 461 -47.05 -23.32 46.84
N ILE A 462 -46.08 -23.33 47.71
CA ILE A 462 -44.82 -24.03 47.50
C ILE A 462 -44.70 -25.16 48.48
N ALA A 463 -44.32 -26.35 48.04
CA ALA A 463 -43.94 -27.48 48.90
C ALA A 463 -42.41 -27.53 49.01
N LEU A 464 -41.88 -27.48 50.20
CA LEU A 464 -40.46 -27.66 50.50
C LEU A 464 -40.27 -29.06 51.11
N MET A 465 -39.45 -29.90 50.47
CA MET A 465 -39.04 -31.19 51.00
C MET A 465 -37.57 -31.05 51.50
N TYR A 466 -37.42 -31.32 52.81
CA TYR A 466 -36.11 -31.40 53.43
C TYR A 466 -35.68 -32.87 53.51
N LEU A 467 -34.53 -33.20 52.97
CA LEU A 467 -33.93 -34.52 53.01
C LEU A 467 -32.65 -34.43 53.86
N ASP A 468 -32.64 -35.29 54.94
CA ASP A 468 -31.49 -35.39 55.87
C ASP A 468 -30.62 -36.59 55.49
#